data_f717ba6952426ce8ba071c6b7cba536e
#
_entry.id   f717ba6952426ce8ba071c6b7cba536e
#
_cell.length_a   1.000
_cell.length_b   1.000
_cell.length_c   1.000
_cell.angle_alpha   90.00
_cell.angle_beta   90.00
_cell.angle_gamma   90.00
#
_symmetry.space_group_name_H-M   'P 1'
#
loop_
_entity.id
_entity.type
_entity.pdbx_description
1 polymer ?
#
loop_
_entity_poly.entity_id
_entity_poly.type
_entity_poly.pdbx_seq_one_letter_code
_entity_poly.pdbx_strand_id
1 'polypeptide(L)'
;MKTFGRVLTAMITSFNGDGSVNIENTVAIAEHLLNHGSDGLVVCGTTGENPTISRESKTALFKAIAKACGDKGTIIANVGSNDTKGSVDFVKEVSTIPGIDGLLVVVPYYNKPNQQGQYLHFKSIAEATTLPIMVYNVPGRVGTGIFPATLARLHKEYPHICAIKEASGNLMIASEIKRLMPGDDFMVYSGDDGLTLPILSVGGTGVISVVSHVAGQDMNDMIAAFEEGNNKKATQLHQKLADITKAMFITTNPIPVKYAARKLGLPAGIFNLPMCEPSQEEAAYIDKALAEYQK
;
A
#
# COMPACT_ATOMS: atom_id res chain seq x y z
N MET A 1 -3.17 5.66 19.55
CA MET A 1 -4.03 5.25 18.41
C MET A 1 -3.75 3.80 18.10
N LYS A 2 -4.72 2.98 17.66
CA LYS A 2 -4.45 1.59 17.25
C LYS A 2 -3.62 1.62 15.96
N THR A 3 -2.54 0.85 15.89
CA THR A 3 -1.75 0.71 14.66
C THR A 3 -2.55 -0.05 13.61
N PHE A 4 -2.23 0.16 12.33
CA PHE A 4 -2.85 -0.60 11.24
C PHE A 4 -2.26 -2.02 11.07
N GLY A 5 -1.20 -2.35 11.79
CA GLY A 5 -0.43 -3.59 11.67
C GLY A 5 0.99 -3.34 11.14
N ARG A 6 1.79 -4.39 11.01
CA ARG A 6 3.20 -4.34 10.54
C ARG A 6 3.29 -4.43 9.02
N VAL A 7 2.56 -5.39 8.46
CA VAL A 7 2.52 -5.68 7.01
C VAL A 7 1.12 -5.42 6.49
N LEU A 8 0.99 -4.37 5.68
CA LEU A 8 -0.23 -4.08 4.95
C LEU A 8 0.02 -4.40 3.47
N THR A 9 -0.75 -5.32 2.90
CA THR A 9 -0.56 -5.66 1.49
C THR A 9 -1.29 -4.67 0.59
N ALA A 10 -0.53 -3.98 -0.28
CA ALA A 10 -1.11 -3.24 -1.40
C ALA A 10 -1.63 -4.25 -2.42
N MET A 11 -2.85 -4.74 -2.22
CA MET A 11 -3.35 -5.92 -2.91
C MET A 11 -3.68 -5.67 -4.38
N ILE A 12 -3.47 -6.71 -5.20
CA ILE A 12 -3.94 -6.76 -6.60
C ILE A 12 -5.46 -6.82 -6.66
N THR A 13 -6.03 -6.39 -7.78
CA THR A 13 -7.44 -6.59 -8.13
C THR A 13 -7.55 -7.63 -9.24
N SER A 14 -8.47 -8.58 -9.10
CA SER A 14 -8.79 -9.54 -10.16
C SER A 14 -9.77 -8.92 -11.15
N PHE A 15 -9.52 -9.10 -12.44
CA PHE A 15 -10.43 -8.68 -13.50
C PHE A 15 -10.89 -9.87 -14.32
N ASN A 16 -12.15 -9.81 -14.78
CA ASN A 16 -12.73 -10.74 -15.74
C ASN A 16 -12.15 -10.50 -17.15
N GLY A 17 -12.42 -11.38 -18.10
CA GLY A 17 -11.95 -11.26 -19.47
C GLY A 17 -12.45 -10.02 -20.23
N ASP A 18 -13.52 -9.38 -19.76
CA ASP A 18 -14.07 -8.13 -20.28
C ASP A 18 -13.52 -6.86 -19.59
N GLY A 19 -12.58 -7.02 -18.64
CA GLY A 19 -11.98 -5.93 -17.87
C GLY A 19 -12.80 -5.47 -16.66
N SER A 20 -13.96 -6.03 -16.40
CA SER A 20 -14.73 -5.74 -15.19
C SER A 20 -14.06 -6.35 -13.95
N VAL A 21 -14.27 -5.72 -12.77
CA VAL A 21 -13.74 -6.24 -11.51
C VAL A 21 -14.40 -7.57 -11.15
N ASN A 22 -13.59 -8.61 -10.92
CA ASN A 22 -14.05 -9.86 -10.34
C ASN A 22 -14.00 -9.77 -8.80
N ILE A 23 -15.14 -9.44 -8.20
CA ILE A 23 -15.23 -9.23 -6.75
C ILE A 23 -14.95 -10.52 -5.98
N GLU A 24 -15.52 -11.66 -6.40
CA GLU A 24 -15.34 -12.96 -5.73
C GLU A 24 -13.87 -13.36 -5.68
N ASN A 25 -13.19 -13.35 -6.81
CA ASN A 25 -11.77 -13.66 -6.90
C ASN A 25 -10.91 -12.67 -6.10
N THR A 26 -11.27 -11.39 -6.09
CA THR A 26 -10.51 -10.38 -5.33
C THR A 26 -10.70 -10.57 -3.83
N VAL A 27 -11.88 -10.97 -3.36
CA VAL A 27 -12.13 -11.35 -1.95
C VAL A 27 -11.32 -12.60 -1.58
N ALA A 28 -11.28 -13.62 -2.44
CA ALA A 28 -10.46 -14.81 -2.20
C ALA A 28 -8.95 -14.48 -2.07
N ILE A 29 -8.46 -13.55 -2.89
CA ILE A 29 -7.08 -13.04 -2.75
C ILE A 29 -6.91 -12.31 -1.40
N ALA A 30 -7.85 -11.47 -1.00
CA ALA A 30 -7.83 -10.76 0.26
C ALA A 30 -7.73 -11.71 1.47
N GLU A 31 -8.56 -12.75 1.51
CA GLU A 31 -8.53 -13.77 2.54
C GLU A 31 -7.21 -14.56 2.55
N HIS A 32 -6.70 -14.91 1.36
CA HIS A 32 -5.39 -15.56 1.24
C HIS A 32 -4.28 -14.72 1.86
N LEU A 33 -4.21 -13.42 1.54
CA LEU A 33 -3.16 -12.52 2.02
C LEU A 33 -3.19 -12.38 3.55
N LEU A 34 -4.37 -12.22 4.15
CA LEU A 34 -4.53 -12.13 5.60
C LEU A 34 -4.14 -13.45 6.31
N ASN A 35 -4.34 -14.59 5.67
CA ASN A 35 -3.94 -15.90 6.21
C ASN A 35 -2.44 -16.20 6.01
N HIS A 36 -1.69 -15.36 5.24
CA HIS A 36 -0.29 -15.60 4.88
C HIS A 36 0.63 -14.41 5.24
N GLY A 37 0.43 -13.84 6.42
CA GLY A 37 1.36 -12.88 7.02
C GLY A 37 1.02 -11.40 6.84
N SER A 38 -0.12 -11.07 6.21
CA SER A 38 -0.60 -9.69 6.15
C SER A 38 -1.47 -9.37 7.37
N ASP A 39 -1.20 -8.24 8.04
CA ASP A 39 -2.04 -7.73 9.14
C ASP A 39 -3.22 -6.90 8.60
N GLY A 40 -3.14 -6.49 7.34
CA GLY A 40 -4.18 -5.71 6.70
C GLY A 40 -3.96 -5.53 5.20
N LEU A 41 -4.92 -4.88 4.56
CA LEU A 41 -4.99 -4.73 3.11
C LEU A 41 -5.17 -3.26 2.72
N VAL A 42 -4.45 -2.82 1.69
CA VAL A 42 -4.72 -1.57 0.99
C VAL A 42 -5.43 -1.90 -0.32
N VAL A 43 -6.71 -1.58 -0.39
CA VAL A 43 -7.60 -1.95 -1.49
C VAL A 43 -7.65 -0.84 -2.54
N CYS A 44 -7.64 -1.21 -3.81
CA CYS A 44 -7.64 -0.28 -4.95
C CYS A 44 -6.48 0.74 -4.92
N GLY A 45 -5.30 0.35 -4.39
CA GLY A 45 -4.08 1.15 -4.54
C GLY A 45 -3.52 1.08 -5.96
N THR A 46 -2.29 1.54 -6.15
CA THR A 46 -1.57 1.44 -7.44
C THR A 46 -1.47 -0.02 -7.91
N THR A 47 -1.12 -0.93 -6.99
CA THR A 47 -1.02 -2.38 -7.27
C THR A 47 -2.36 -2.99 -7.64
N GLY A 48 -3.46 -2.44 -7.13
CA GLY A 48 -4.83 -2.82 -7.49
C GLY A 48 -5.35 -2.19 -8.79
N GLU A 49 -4.48 -1.59 -9.61
CA GLU A 49 -4.82 -0.95 -10.89
C GLU A 49 -5.93 0.13 -10.78
N ASN A 50 -5.88 0.92 -9.70
CA ASN A 50 -6.86 1.96 -9.35
C ASN A 50 -7.35 2.85 -10.53
N PRO A 51 -6.48 3.33 -11.46
CA PRO A 51 -6.92 4.24 -12.52
C PRO A 51 -7.95 3.64 -13.49
N THR A 52 -8.01 2.32 -13.60
CA THR A 52 -8.88 1.61 -14.57
C THR A 52 -10.16 1.06 -13.92
N ILE A 53 -10.38 1.32 -12.63
CA ILE A 53 -11.55 0.87 -11.89
C ILE A 53 -12.51 2.05 -11.68
N SER A 54 -13.78 1.88 -12.06
CA SER A 54 -14.81 2.90 -11.83
C SER A 54 -15.06 3.10 -10.33
N ARG A 55 -15.60 4.26 -9.97
CA ARG A 55 -15.95 4.59 -8.58
C ARG A 55 -16.95 3.60 -8.00
N GLU A 56 -17.94 3.20 -8.78
CA GLU A 56 -18.97 2.23 -8.41
C GLU A 56 -18.35 0.87 -8.12
N SER A 57 -17.44 0.41 -8.99
CA SER A 57 -16.72 -0.86 -8.81
C SER A 57 -15.81 -0.83 -7.57
N LYS A 58 -15.11 0.29 -7.31
CA LYS A 58 -14.32 0.47 -6.08
C LYS A 58 -15.20 0.37 -4.83
N THR A 59 -16.33 1.07 -4.83
CA THR A 59 -17.28 1.05 -3.70
C THR A 59 -17.84 -0.35 -3.45
N ALA A 60 -18.20 -1.08 -4.51
CA ALA A 60 -18.66 -2.46 -4.42
C ALA A 60 -17.57 -3.37 -3.84
N LEU A 61 -16.33 -3.21 -4.30
CA LEU A 61 -15.19 -4.00 -3.83
C LEU A 61 -14.85 -3.69 -2.37
N PHE A 62 -14.85 -2.42 -1.95
CA PHE A 62 -14.64 -2.05 -0.54
C PHE A 62 -15.68 -2.69 0.37
N LYS A 63 -16.96 -2.64 0.01
CA LYS A 63 -18.05 -3.29 0.77
C LYS A 63 -17.85 -4.81 0.87
N ALA A 64 -17.48 -5.46 -0.24
CA ALA A 64 -17.29 -6.90 -0.28
C ALA A 64 -16.10 -7.34 0.59
N ILE A 65 -14.94 -6.66 0.47
CA ILE A 65 -13.75 -6.98 1.27
C ILE A 65 -13.97 -6.65 2.75
N ALA A 66 -14.54 -5.48 3.08
CA ALA A 66 -14.85 -5.13 4.46
C ALA A 66 -15.79 -6.15 5.12
N LYS A 67 -16.78 -6.64 4.39
CA LYS A 67 -17.71 -7.69 4.87
C LYS A 67 -17.03 -9.04 5.10
N ALA A 68 -16.11 -9.44 4.22
CA ALA A 68 -15.47 -10.76 4.27
C ALA A 68 -14.25 -10.81 5.20
N CYS A 69 -13.57 -9.69 5.38
CA CYS A 69 -12.24 -9.62 5.98
C CYS A 69 -12.11 -8.61 7.13
N GLY A 70 -13.11 -7.76 7.39
CA GLY A 70 -12.98 -6.65 8.34
C GLY A 70 -12.79 -7.07 9.81
N ASP A 71 -13.10 -8.31 10.15
CA ASP A 71 -12.83 -8.93 11.46
C ASP A 71 -11.47 -9.68 11.53
N LYS A 72 -10.83 -9.88 10.37
CA LYS A 72 -9.57 -10.64 10.22
C LYS A 72 -8.33 -9.75 10.13
N GLY A 73 -8.48 -8.51 9.68
CA GLY A 73 -7.37 -7.58 9.50
C GLY A 73 -7.82 -6.16 9.16
N THR A 74 -6.88 -5.24 9.15
CA THR A 74 -7.13 -3.83 8.84
C THR A 74 -7.46 -3.62 7.37
N ILE A 75 -8.53 -2.90 7.06
CA ILE A 75 -8.93 -2.57 5.68
C ILE A 75 -8.76 -1.07 5.41
N ILE A 76 -7.83 -0.74 4.52
CA ILE A 76 -7.55 0.64 4.09
C ILE A 76 -8.04 0.82 2.65
N ALA A 77 -8.98 1.74 2.46
CA ALA A 77 -9.53 2.07 1.15
C ALA A 77 -8.73 3.19 0.48
N ASN A 78 -8.29 3.00 -0.77
CA ASN A 78 -7.67 4.08 -1.53
C ASN A 78 -8.74 4.97 -2.18
N VAL A 79 -8.77 6.24 -1.78
CA VAL A 79 -9.79 7.23 -2.17
C VAL A 79 -9.20 8.49 -2.80
N GLY A 80 -7.87 8.65 -2.76
CA GLY A 80 -7.20 9.84 -3.26
C GLY A 80 -7.14 9.93 -4.78
N SER A 81 -7.24 11.16 -5.28
CA SER A 81 -6.99 11.51 -6.68
C SER A 81 -6.31 12.89 -6.77
N ASN A 82 -6.05 13.37 -7.97
CA ASN A 82 -5.55 14.72 -8.22
C ASN A 82 -6.65 15.80 -8.32
N ASP A 83 -7.90 15.42 -8.08
CA ASP A 83 -9.05 16.32 -7.93
C ASP A 83 -9.52 16.34 -6.47
N THR A 84 -9.43 17.52 -5.83
CA THR A 84 -9.81 17.68 -4.43
C THR A 84 -11.29 17.42 -4.22
N LYS A 85 -12.15 17.98 -5.07
CA LYS A 85 -13.60 17.84 -4.94
C LYS A 85 -14.04 16.39 -5.10
N GLY A 86 -13.57 15.73 -6.15
CA GLY A 86 -13.84 14.31 -6.38
C GLY A 86 -13.34 13.41 -5.24
N SER A 87 -12.16 13.71 -4.68
CA SER A 87 -11.61 12.99 -3.51
C SER A 87 -12.48 13.20 -2.27
N VAL A 88 -12.90 14.43 -1.97
CA VAL A 88 -13.81 14.75 -0.83
C VAL A 88 -15.15 14.02 -0.97
N ASP A 89 -15.75 14.06 -2.16
CA ASP A 89 -17.04 13.38 -2.41
C ASP A 89 -16.91 11.85 -2.26
N PHE A 90 -15.76 11.28 -2.66
CA PHE A 90 -15.51 9.85 -2.51
C PHE A 90 -15.19 9.45 -1.07
N VAL A 91 -14.45 10.27 -0.35
CA VAL A 91 -14.17 10.08 1.08
C VAL A 91 -15.47 10.03 1.89
N LYS A 92 -16.40 10.96 1.66
CA LYS A 92 -17.71 10.96 2.33
C LYS A 92 -18.48 9.66 2.10
N GLU A 93 -18.49 9.17 0.85
CA GLU A 93 -19.16 7.91 0.49
C GLU A 93 -18.49 6.72 1.20
N VAL A 94 -17.17 6.58 1.08
CA VAL A 94 -16.43 5.43 1.63
C VAL A 94 -16.46 5.43 3.16
N SER A 95 -16.47 6.59 3.81
CA SER A 95 -16.56 6.71 5.26
C SER A 95 -17.87 6.15 5.87
N THR A 96 -18.88 5.90 5.04
CA THR A 96 -20.12 5.26 5.49
C THR A 96 -20.10 3.73 5.42
N ILE A 97 -19.03 3.14 4.88
CA ILE A 97 -18.92 1.67 4.72
C ILE A 97 -18.39 1.06 6.01
N PRO A 98 -19.17 0.22 6.70
CA PRO A 98 -18.71 -0.47 7.92
C PRO A 98 -17.51 -1.40 7.61
N GLY A 99 -16.54 -1.45 8.52
CA GLY A 99 -15.35 -2.30 8.38
C GLY A 99 -14.22 -1.70 7.54
N ILE A 100 -14.32 -0.41 7.16
CA ILE A 100 -13.18 0.35 6.66
C ILE A 100 -12.49 1.02 7.86
N ASP A 101 -11.21 0.69 8.09
CA ASP A 101 -10.43 1.17 9.22
C ASP A 101 -9.63 2.44 8.93
N GLY A 102 -9.38 2.72 7.65
CA GLY A 102 -8.61 3.90 7.23
C GLY A 102 -8.68 4.17 5.74
N LEU A 103 -8.17 5.33 5.38
CA LEU A 103 -8.17 5.83 4.01
C LEU A 103 -6.73 6.07 3.53
N LEU A 104 -6.40 5.59 2.34
CA LEU A 104 -5.15 5.96 1.66
C LEU A 104 -5.43 7.11 0.70
N VAL A 105 -4.65 8.19 0.81
CA VAL A 105 -4.78 9.37 -0.05
C VAL A 105 -3.44 9.71 -0.67
N VAL A 106 -3.32 9.52 -1.98
CA VAL A 106 -2.10 9.85 -2.72
C VAL A 106 -1.92 11.35 -2.86
N VAL A 107 -0.67 11.82 -2.81
CA VAL A 107 -0.33 13.20 -3.19
C VAL A 107 -0.82 13.45 -4.62
N PRO A 108 -1.49 14.59 -4.90
CA PRO A 108 -2.03 14.88 -6.23
C PRO A 108 -0.98 14.75 -7.33
N TYR A 109 -1.23 13.85 -8.26
CA TYR A 109 -0.37 13.53 -9.41
C TYR A 109 -0.71 14.41 -10.61
N TYR A 110 0.21 14.53 -11.56
CA TYR A 110 0.06 15.20 -12.85
C TYR A 110 -0.02 16.74 -12.76
N ASN A 111 -0.98 17.32 -12.02
CA ASN A 111 -1.15 18.76 -11.84
C ASN A 111 -0.16 19.40 -10.86
N LYS A 112 0.64 18.60 -10.11
CA LYS A 112 1.80 19.00 -9.29
C LYS A 112 1.58 20.24 -8.44
N PRO A 113 0.62 20.25 -7.51
CA PRO A 113 0.40 21.40 -6.64
C PRO A 113 1.64 21.70 -5.79
N ASN A 114 1.86 22.97 -5.47
CA ASN A 114 2.86 23.37 -4.48
C ASN A 114 2.44 22.94 -3.06
N GLN A 115 3.30 23.12 -2.07
CA GLN A 115 3.05 22.65 -0.70
C GLN A 115 1.78 23.25 -0.07
N GLN A 116 1.45 24.50 -0.38
CA GLN A 116 0.20 25.11 0.09
C GLN A 116 -1.02 24.48 -0.57
N GLY A 117 -0.96 24.17 -1.86
CA GLY A 117 -2.03 23.43 -2.57
C GLY A 117 -2.21 22.01 -2.03
N GLN A 118 -1.11 21.31 -1.74
CA GLN A 118 -1.16 19.99 -1.09
C GLN A 118 -1.78 20.08 0.31
N TYR A 119 -1.37 21.06 1.12
CA TYR A 119 -1.97 21.30 2.43
C TYR A 119 -3.49 21.51 2.32
N LEU A 120 -3.96 22.36 1.41
CA LEU A 120 -5.38 22.65 1.22
C LEU A 120 -6.16 21.41 0.74
N HIS A 121 -5.55 20.60 -0.14
CA HIS A 121 -6.11 19.32 -0.61
C HIS A 121 -6.35 18.36 0.56
N PHE A 122 -5.31 18.06 1.35
CA PHE A 122 -5.42 17.14 2.48
C PHE A 122 -6.30 17.68 3.60
N LYS A 123 -6.27 19.00 3.86
CA LYS A 123 -7.19 19.66 4.78
C LYS A 123 -8.64 19.41 4.40
N SER A 124 -9.02 19.68 3.14
CA SER A 124 -10.39 19.48 2.66
C SER A 124 -10.86 18.03 2.79
N ILE A 125 -9.96 17.07 2.58
CA ILE A 125 -10.23 15.64 2.76
C ILE A 125 -10.41 15.32 4.24
N ALA A 126 -9.53 15.80 5.10
CA ALA A 126 -9.61 15.58 6.54
C ALA A 126 -10.89 16.14 7.16
N GLU A 127 -11.35 17.30 6.69
CA GLU A 127 -12.62 17.91 7.15
C GLU A 127 -13.87 17.11 6.72
N ALA A 128 -13.73 16.17 5.79
CA ALA A 128 -14.82 15.36 5.25
C ALA A 128 -15.02 14.00 5.93
N THR A 129 -14.13 13.61 6.86
CA THR A 129 -14.16 12.30 7.52
C THR A 129 -13.57 12.34 8.92
N THR A 130 -13.92 11.35 9.73
CA THR A 130 -13.23 11.07 11.00
C THR A 130 -12.38 9.80 10.94
N LEU A 131 -12.40 9.08 9.81
CA LEU A 131 -11.56 7.89 9.63
C LEU A 131 -10.08 8.29 9.60
N PRO A 132 -9.19 7.43 10.10
CA PRO A 132 -7.75 7.59 9.96
C PRO A 132 -7.32 7.75 8.50
N ILE A 133 -6.46 8.73 8.23
CA ILE A 133 -5.93 9.01 6.89
C ILE A 133 -4.44 8.69 6.85
N MET A 134 -4.05 7.90 5.86
CA MET A 134 -2.68 7.64 5.47
C MET A 134 -2.36 8.41 4.20
N VAL A 135 -1.43 9.35 4.27
CA VAL A 135 -0.91 10.06 3.09
C VAL A 135 -0.01 9.13 2.30
N TYR A 136 -0.11 9.15 0.97
CA TYR A 136 0.77 8.38 0.11
C TYR A 136 1.71 9.28 -0.67
N ASN A 137 3.00 9.25 -0.29
CA ASN A 137 4.07 10.01 -0.93
C ASN A 137 4.87 9.12 -1.88
N VAL A 138 4.76 9.37 -3.17
CA VAL A 138 5.43 8.58 -4.24
C VAL A 138 5.89 9.49 -5.38
N PRO A 139 6.91 10.32 -5.17
CA PRO A 139 7.35 11.32 -6.15
C PRO A 139 7.66 10.76 -7.53
N GLY A 140 8.18 9.52 -7.61
CA GLY A 140 8.48 8.85 -8.87
C GLY A 140 7.26 8.58 -9.76
N ARG A 141 6.04 8.52 -9.19
CA ARG A 141 4.79 8.34 -9.94
C ARG A 141 4.00 9.63 -10.10
N VAL A 142 4.01 10.50 -9.09
CA VAL A 142 3.15 11.70 -9.08
C VAL A 142 3.87 12.95 -9.59
N GLY A 143 5.20 12.93 -9.68
CA GLY A 143 6.04 14.04 -10.16
C GLY A 143 6.22 15.18 -9.14
N THR A 144 5.75 15.02 -7.90
CA THR A 144 5.95 15.92 -6.76
C THR A 144 5.89 15.11 -5.46
N GLY A 145 6.23 15.70 -4.32
CA GLY A 145 6.14 15.07 -3.01
C GLY A 145 5.62 16.04 -1.95
N ILE A 146 5.07 15.50 -0.87
CA ILE A 146 4.74 16.28 0.31
C ILE A 146 5.99 16.44 1.19
N PHE A 147 6.25 17.66 1.66
CA PHE A 147 7.37 17.91 2.56
C PHE A 147 7.03 17.49 3.99
N PRO A 148 8.01 16.99 4.76
CA PRO A 148 7.80 16.62 6.17
C PRO A 148 7.16 17.75 7.00
N ALA A 149 7.55 19.01 6.78
CA ALA A 149 6.97 20.16 7.47
C ALA A 149 5.47 20.37 7.13
N THR A 150 5.07 20.17 5.86
CA THR A 150 3.66 20.25 5.44
C THR A 150 2.84 19.14 6.09
N LEU A 151 3.39 17.93 6.13
CA LEU A 151 2.77 16.77 6.76
C LEU A 151 2.60 16.97 8.28
N ALA A 152 3.65 17.45 8.95
CA ALA A 152 3.62 17.75 10.40
C ALA A 152 2.57 18.82 10.74
N ARG A 153 2.44 19.86 9.91
CA ARG A 153 1.38 20.86 10.04
C ARG A 153 -0.01 20.23 9.92
N LEU A 154 -0.22 19.37 8.92
CA LEU A 154 -1.48 18.67 8.70
C LEU A 154 -1.83 17.76 9.90
N HIS A 155 -0.90 16.95 10.38
CA HIS A 155 -1.11 16.08 11.54
C HIS A 155 -1.45 16.88 12.81
N LYS A 156 -0.76 18.01 13.05
CA LYS A 156 -1.03 18.88 14.21
C LYS A 156 -2.45 19.44 14.21
N GLU A 157 -2.95 19.84 13.04
CA GLU A 157 -4.28 20.44 12.89
C GLU A 157 -5.39 19.39 12.75
N TYR A 158 -5.05 18.23 12.16
CA TYR A 158 -5.95 17.10 11.89
C TYR A 158 -5.30 15.78 12.37
N PRO A 159 -5.36 15.44 13.67
CA PRO A 159 -4.63 14.28 14.24
C PRO A 159 -4.99 12.92 13.61
N HIS A 160 -6.15 12.80 12.96
CA HIS A 160 -6.54 11.60 12.21
C HIS A 160 -5.82 11.47 10.85
N ILE A 161 -5.08 12.49 10.36
CA ILE A 161 -4.00 12.28 9.40
C ILE A 161 -2.82 11.72 10.21
N CYS A 162 -2.77 10.42 10.37
CA CYS A 162 -1.95 9.74 11.39
C CYS A 162 -0.89 8.80 10.81
N ALA A 163 -0.82 8.70 9.49
CA ALA A 163 0.15 7.83 8.84
C ALA A 163 0.62 8.37 7.49
N ILE A 164 1.77 7.88 7.06
CA ILE A 164 2.27 8.03 5.69
C ILE A 164 2.75 6.70 5.14
N LYS A 165 2.42 6.42 3.88
CA LYS A 165 3.14 5.47 3.02
C LYS A 165 4.23 6.25 2.31
N GLU A 166 5.48 6.08 2.77
CA GLU A 166 6.65 6.78 2.22
C GLU A 166 7.32 5.92 1.15
N ALA A 167 7.23 6.34 -0.09
CA ALA A 167 7.73 5.62 -1.25
C ALA A 167 8.62 6.51 -2.16
N SER A 168 9.32 7.48 -1.57
CA SER A 168 10.27 8.32 -2.30
C SER A 168 11.62 7.62 -2.57
N GLY A 169 11.92 6.54 -1.84
CA GLY A 169 13.24 5.91 -1.84
C GLY A 169 14.29 6.68 -1.01
N ASN A 170 13.91 7.76 -0.34
CA ASN A 170 14.82 8.60 0.43
C ASN A 170 14.61 8.42 1.94
N LEU A 171 15.48 7.64 2.58
CA LEU A 171 15.44 7.37 4.03
C LEU A 171 15.50 8.65 4.90
N MET A 172 16.14 9.72 4.40
CA MET A 172 16.23 10.98 5.14
C MET A 172 14.86 11.65 5.30
N ILE A 173 13.92 11.44 4.37
CA ILE A 173 12.54 11.92 4.50
C ILE A 173 11.84 11.21 5.66
N ALA A 174 11.95 9.89 5.76
CA ALA A 174 11.39 9.12 6.87
C ALA A 174 11.99 9.57 8.23
N SER A 175 13.32 9.76 8.29
CA SER A 175 14.01 10.27 9.47
C SER A 175 13.51 11.67 9.87
N GLU A 176 13.32 12.57 8.90
CA GLU A 176 12.85 13.92 9.19
C GLU A 176 11.38 13.93 9.65
N ILE A 177 10.53 13.08 9.07
CA ILE A 177 9.15 12.89 9.52
C ILE A 177 9.13 12.46 10.99
N LYS A 178 9.91 11.46 11.37
CA LYS A 178 9.99 10.98 12.77
C LYS A 178 10.61 12.00 13.72
N ARG A 179 11.55 12.84 13.23
CA ARG A 179 12.10 13.96 14.02
C ARG A 179 11.05 15.04 14.30
N LEU A 180 10.17 15.34 13.33
CA LEU A 180 9.11 16.36 13.47
C LEU A 180 7.89 15.84 14.24
N MET A 181 7.62 14.55 14.16
CA MET A 181 6.50 13.86 14.79
C MET A 181 7.03 12.63 15.56
N PRO A 182 7.72 12.85 16.71
CA PRO A 182 8.32 11.78 17.49
C PRO A 182 7.26 10.92 18.18
N GLY A 183 7.66 9.69 18.55
CA GLY A 183 6.75 8.74 19.22
C GLY A 183 5.85 7.97 18.23
N ASP A 184 4.76 7.40 18.76
CA ASP A 184 3.89 6.46 18.05
C ASP A 184 2.59 7.09 17.53
N ASP A 185 2.41 8.39 17.73
CA ASP A 185 1.19 9.09 17.29
C ASP A 185 1.13 9.27 15.78
N PHE A 186 2.28 9.20 15.09
CA PHE A 186 2.36 9.25 13.64
C PHE A 186 3.14 8.05 13.09
N MET A 187 2.46 7.24 12.28
CA MET A 187 2.98 6.00 11.70
C MET A 187 3.67 6.25 10.35
N VAL A 188 4.87 5.70 10.17
CA VAL A 188 5.62 5.75 8.90
C VAL A 188 5.75 4.34 8.34
N TYR A 189 5.06 4.07 7.26
CA TYR A 189 5.15 2.81 6.53
C TYR A 189 6.06 2.95 5.32
N SER A 190 6.97 2.00 5.14
CA SER A 190 7.68 1.89 3.87
C SER A 190 6.71 1.61 2.73
N GLY A 191 6.80 2.35 1.64
CA GLY A 191 6.12 2.04 0.39
C GLY A 191 7.00 1.27 -0.59
N ASP A 192 8.22 0.93 -0.16
CA ASP A 192 9.24 0.16 -0.88
C ASP A 192 9.64 -1.04 -0.01
N ASP A 193 9.39 -2.25 -0.51
CA ASP A 193 9.67 -3.49 0.22
C ASP A 193 11.15 -3.62 0.59
N GLY A 194 12.06 -3.23 -0.30
CA GLY A 194 13.51 -3.27 -0.07
C GLY A 194 14.00 -2.28 1.00
N LEU A 195 13.22 -1.23 1.28
CA LEU A 195 13.55 -0.24 2.31
C LEU A 195 12.82 -0.48 3.64
N THR A 196 12.11 -1.59 3.79
CA THR A 196 11.36 -1.89 5.03
C THR A 196 12.28 -1.85 6.25
N LEU A 197 13.30 -2.69 6.29
CA LEU A 197 14.23 -2.76 7.44
C LEU A 197 14.98 -1.42 7.68
N PRO A 198 15.53 -0.73 6.67
CA PRO A 198 16.08 0.63 6.82
C PRO A 198 15.09 1.64 7.43
N ILE A 199 13.84 1.64 7.00
CA ILE A 199 12.82 2.57 7.53
C ILE A 199 12.46 2.24 8.98
N LEU A 200 12.39 0.95 9.36
CA LEU A 200 12.22 0.55 10.75
C LEU A 200 13.35 1.09 11.64
N SER A 201 14.60 1.07 11.15
CA SER A 201 15.77 1.52 11.91
C SER A 201 15.76 3.03 12.23
N VAL A 202 14.98 3.84 11.53
CA VAL A 202 14.79 5.27 11.79
C VAL A 202 13.44 5.59 12.45
N GLY A 203 12.75 4.57 13.01
CA GLY A 203 11.51 4.71 13.74
C GLY A 203 10.25 4.50 12.90
N GLY A 204 10.36 3.83 11.75
CA GLY A 204 9.20 3.40 10.96
C GLY A 204 8.36 2.36 11.68
N THR A 205 7.13 2.18 11.19
CA THR A 205 6.11 1.32 11.81
C THR A 205 5.99 -0.04 11.11
N GLY A 206 6.23 -0.09 9.79
CA GLY A 206 6.02 -1.29 9.00
C GLY A 206 6.12 -1.02 7.50
N VAL A 207 5.41 -1.81 6.71
CA VAL A 207 5.44 -1.75 5.24
C VAL A 207 4.06 -1.82 4.62
N ILE A 208 3.86 -1.08 3.53
CA ILE A 208 2.76 -1.30 2.58
C ILE A 208 3.33 -2.04 1.39
N SER A 209 3.30 -3.35 1.49
CA SER A 209 4.08 -4.29 0.71
C SER A 209 3.41 -4.70 -0.59
N VAL A 210 4.21 -4.97 -1.60
CA VAL A 210 3.86 -5.73 -2.81
C VAL A 210 4.36 -7.17 -2.69
N VAL A 211 5.55 -7.36 -2.15
CA VAL A 211 6.21 -8.66 -1.98
C VAL A 211 5.43 -9.60 -1.06
N SER A 212 4.62 -9.07 -0.17
CA SER A 212 3.74 -9.84 0.72
C SER A 212 2.71 -10.73 0.02
N HIS A 213 2.46 -10.54 -1.29
CA HIS A 213 1.67 -11.49 -2.08
C HIS A 213 2.34 -12.87 -2.22
N VAL A 214 3.65 -12.91 -2.13
CA VAL A 214 4.46 -14.12 -2.36
C VAL A 214 5.32 -14.52 -1.15
N ALA A 215 5.59 -13.58 -0.25
CA ALA A 215 6.50 -13.75 0.89
C ALA A 215 6.00 -13.01 2.16
N GLY A 216 4.68 -12.99 2.39
CA GLY A 216 4.07 -12.20 3.47
C GLY A 216 4.54 -12.62 4.85
N GLN A 217 4.67 -13.93 5.12
CA GLN A 217 5.12 -14.43 6.43
C GLN A 217 6.58 -14.03 6.73
N ASP A 218 7.50 -14.20 5.78
CA ASP A 218 8.90 -13.78 5.98
C ASP A 218 9.02 -12.25 6.17
N MET A 219 8.17 -11.48 5.51
CA MET A 219 8.10 -10.03 5.69
C MET A 219 7.63 -9.66 7.10
N ASN A 220 6.60 -10.34 7.61
CA ASN A 220 6.10 -10.13 8.97
C ASN A 220 7.14 -10.58 10.01
N ASP A 221 7.75 -11.76 9.82
CA ASP A 221 8.80 -12.29 10.69
C ASP A 221 10.03 -11.38 10.74
N MET A 222 10.39 -10.73 9.62
CA MET A 222 11.50 -9.76 9.59
C MET A 222 11.21 -8.55 10.49
N ILE A 223 10.00 -8.01 10.40
CA ILE A 223 9.60 -6.85 11.21
C ILE A 223 9.51 -7.26 12.68
N ALA A 224 8.88 -8.41 12.98
CA ALA A 224 8.79 -8.93 14.34
C ALA A 224 10.18 -9.13 14.97
N ALA A 225 11.12 -9.74 14.23
CA ALA A 225 12.49 -9.93 14.70
C ALA A 225 13.20 -8.60 15.01
N PHE A 226 12.96 -7.56 14.20
CA PHE A 226 13.51 -6.24 14.45
C PHE A 226 12.92 -5.61 15.72
N GLU A 227 11.59 -5.67 15.92
CA GLU A 227 10.90 -5.16 17.11
C GLU A 227 11.35 -5.87 18.40
N GLU A 228 11.65 -7.16 18.33
CA GLU A 228 12.22 -7.96 19.43
C GLU A 228 13.69 -7.67 19.69
N GLY A 229 14.34 -6.79 18.92
CA GLY A 229 15.78 -6.49 19.02
C GLY A 229 16.69 -7.56 18.41
N ASN A 230 16.15 -8.56 17.72
CA ASN A 230 16.91 -9.61 17.04
C ASN A 230 17.35 -9.15 15.64
N ASN A 231 18.24 -8.16 15.63
CA ASN A 231 18.75 -7.54 14.41
C ASN A 231 19.42 -8.54 13.45
N LYS A 232 20.05 -9.60 14.01
CA LYS A 232 20.69 -10.64 13.19
C LYS A 232 19.65 -11.40 12.37
N LYS A 233 18.55 -11.83 13.00
CA LYS A 233 17.45 -12.52 12.31
C LYS A 233 16.77 -11.61 11.32
N ALA A 234 16.48 -10.35 11.71
CA ALA A 234 15.89 -9.35 10.81
C ALA A 234 16.74 -9.13 9.54
N THR A 235 18.07 -8.99 9.70
CA THR A 235 19.00 -8.85 8.56
C THR A 235 19.03 -10.10 7.67
N GLN A 236 19.02 -11.29 8.26
CA GLN A 236 18.99 -12.55 7.48
C GLN A 236 17.70 -12.67 6.65
N LEU A 237 16.56 -12.33 7.23
CA LEU A 237 15.28 -12.32 6.52
C LEU A 237 15.24 -11.24 5.42
N HIS A 238 15.76 -10.05 5.70
CA HIS A 238 15.91 -9.00 4.70
C HIS A 238 16.75 -9.46 3.48
N GLN A 239 17.88 -10.14 3.74
CA GLN A 239 18.74 -10.70 2.69
C GLN A 239 18.04 -11.83 1.93
N LYS A 240 17.31 -12.72 2.62
CA LYS A 240 16.50 -13.77 1.99
C LYS A 240 15.46 -13.20 1.02
N LEU A 241 14.84 -12.07 1.40
CA LEU A 241 13.81 -11.39 0.59
C LEU A 241 14.37 -10.59 -0.59
N ALA A 242 15.69 -10.35 -0.67
CA ALA A 242 16.26 -9.41 -1.63
C ALA A 242 15.98 -9.78 -3.10
N ASP A 243 16.19 -11.03 -3.49
CA ASP A 243 16.02 -11.46 -4.88
C ASP A 243 14.55 -11.52 -5.30
N ILE A 244 13.66 -12.00 -4.42
CA ILE A 244 12.23 -11.99 -4.71
C ILE A 244 11.68 -10.56 -4.75
N THR A 245 12.17 -9.66 -3.89
CA THR A 245 11.84 -8.24 -3.95
C THR A 245 12.23 -7.64 -5.29
N LYS A 246 13.47 -7.86 -5.74
CA LYS A 246 13.95 -7.39 -7.04
C LYS A 246 13.09 -7.91 -8.19
N ALA A 247 12.66 -9.17 -8.13
CA ALA A 247 11.80 -9.77 -9.15
C ALA A 247 10.41 -9.13 -9.20
N MET A 248 9.82 -8.78 -8.05
CA MET A 248 8.51 -8.11 -8.00
C MET A 248 8.53 -6.67 -8.53
N PHE A 249 9.72 -6.11 -8.80
CA PHE A 249 9.92 -4.77 -9.35
C PHE A 249 10.83 -4.76 -10.61
N ILE A 250 10.99 -5.92 -11.28
CA ILE A 250 11.81 -6.03 -12.51
C ILE A 250 11.24 -5.16 -13.64
N THR A 251 9.94 -4.96 -13.65
CA THR A 251 9.21 -4.01 -14.47
C THR A 251 8.14 -3.29 -13.64
N THR A 252 7.31 -2.47 -14.29
CA THR A 252 6.31 -1.65 -13.59
C THR A 252 5.33 -2.48 -12.76
N ASN A 253 5.28 -2.23 -11.44
CA ASN A 253 4.23 -2.76 -10.56
C ASN A 253 2.85 -2.24 -11.03
N PRO A 254 1.81 -3.12 -11.23
CA PRO A 254 1.67 -4.47 -10.64
C PRO A 254 2.02 -5.64 -11.59
N ILE A 255 2.67 -5.43 -12.71
CA ILE A 255 2.88 -6.49 -13.72
C ILE A 255 3.57 -7.73 -13.09
N PRO A 256 4.74 -7.62 -12.40
CA PRO A 256 5.41 -8.79 -11.87
C PRO A 256 4.60 -9.51 -10.78
N VAL A 257 4.04 -8.77 -9.83
CA VAL A 257 3.33 -9.38 -8.69
C VAL A 257 2.04 -10.08 -9.12
N LYS A 258 1.30 -9.52 -10.07
CA LYS A 258 0.07 -10.13 -10.57
C LYS A 258 0.36 -11.40 -11.38
N TYR A 259 1.43 -11.40 -12.17
CA TYR A 259 1.96 -12.59 -12.82
C TYR A 259 2.38 -13.66 -11.80
N ALA A 260 3.18 -13.28 -10.80
CA ALA A 260 3.62 -14.17 -9.72
C ALA A 260 2.45 -14.77 -8.94
N ALA A 261 1.44 -13.97 -8.60
CA ALA A 261 0.23 -14.43 -7.91
C ALA A 261 -0.50 -15.53 -8.70
N ARG A 262 -0.62 -15.40 -10.03
CA ARG A 262 -1.18 -16.44 -10.89
C ARG A 262 -0.34 -17.72 -10.91
N LYS A 263 0.99 -17.60 -10.93
CA LYS A 263 1.91 -18.76 -10.85
C LYS A 263 1.75 -19.51 -9.53
N LEU A 264 1.40 -18.81 -8.46
CA LEU A 264 1.11 -19.40 -7.15
C LEU A 264 -0.34 -19.92 -7.02
N GLY A 265 -1.13 -19.87 -8.09
CA GLY A 265 -2.50 -20.38 -8.12
C GLY A 265 -3.56 -19.40 -7.61
N LEU A 266 -3.21 -18.14 -7.35
CA LEU A 266 -4.19 -17.14 -6.97
C LEU A 266 -5.01 -16.67 -8.19
N PRO A 267 -6.33 -16.42 -8.03
CA PRO A 267 -7.22 -16.06 -9.13
C PRO A 267 -7.09 -14.58 -9.54
N ALA A 268 -5.88 -14.14 -9.92
CA ALA A 268 -5.56 -12.72 -10.14
C ALA A 268 -6.19 -12.12 -11.42
N GLY A 269 -6.72 -12.94 -12.32
CA GLY A 269 -7.39 -12.45 -13.54
C GLY A 269 -6.45 -11.85 -14.58
N ILE A 270 -7.00 -11.04 -15.49
CA ILE A 270 -6.24 -10.34 -16.53
C ILE A 270 -5.71 -8.99 -16.05
N PHE A 271 -4.87 -8.34 -16.85
CA PHE A 271 -4.52 -6.92 -16.70
C PHE A 271 -5.51 -6.05 -17.44
N ASN A 272 -5.85 -4.89 -16.91
CA ASN A 272 -6.52 -3.85 -17.66
C ASN A 272 -5.50 -2.94 -18.34
N LEU A 273 -5.70 -2.65 -19.63
CA LEU A 273 -4.84 -1.69 -20.33
C LEU A 273 -4.83 -0.34 -19.58
N PRO A 274 -3.68 0.34 -19.50
CA PRO A 274 -2.45 0.11 -20.26
C PRO A 274 -1.51 -0.95 -19.66
N MET A 275 -1.84 -1.59 -18.54
CA MET A 275 -1.04 -2.71 -18.02
C MET A 275 -1.24 -3.94 -18.92
N CYS A 276 -0.19 -4.75 -19.08
CA CYS A 276 -0.20 -5.96 -19.92
C CYS A 276 0.65 -7.06 -19.28
N GLU A 277 0.69 -8.22 -19.93
CA GLU A 277 1.55 -9.32 -19.50
C GLU A 277 3.03 -8.92 -19.53
N PRO A 278 3.86 -9.47 -18.62
CA PRO A 278 5.30 -9.29 -18.68
C PRO A 278 5.87 -9.89 -19.99
N SER A 279 6.99 -9.36 -20.47
CA SER A 279 7.75 -9.96 -21.57
C SER A 279 8.22 -11.36 -21.18
N GLN A 280 8.65 -12.17 -22.18
CA GLN A 280 9.17 -13.51 -21.90
C GLN A 280 10.42 -13.48 -20.99
N GLU A 281 11.29 -12.46 -21.14
CA GLU A 281 12.47 -12.28 -20.31
C GLU A 281 12.10 -11.93 -18.87
N GLU A 282 11.17 -10.98 -18.68
CA GLU A 282 10.66 -10.60 -17.37
C GLU A 282 9.96 -11.77 -16.67
N ALA A 283 9.11 -12.51 -17.41
CA ALA A 283 8.43 -13.71 -16.90
C ALA A 283 9.43 -14.80 -16.47
N ALA A 284 10.46 -15.07 -17.27
CA ALA A 284 11.50 -16.06 -16.94
C ALA A 284 12.30 -15.63 -15.68
N TYR A 285 12.58 -14.33 -15.53
CA TYR A 285 13.24 -13.81 -14.34
C TYR A 285 12.38 -14.00 -13.08
N ILE A 286 11.08 -13.69 -13.17
CA ILE A 286 10.13 -13.86 -12.07
C ILE A 286 10.00 -15.36 -11.71
N ASP A 287 9.82 -16.24 -12.69
CA ASP A 287 9.69 -17.70 -12.48
C ASP A 287 10.94 -18.26 -11.77
N LYS A 288 12.14 -17.82 -12.17
CA LYS A 288 13.39 -18.21 -11.52
C LYS A 288 13.43 -17.77 -10.06
N ALA A 289 13.11 -16.50 -9.78
CA ALA A 289 13.14 -15.96 -8.42
C ALA A 289 12.12 -16.65 -7.51
N LEU A 290 10.92 -16.96 -8.01
CA LEU A 290 9.90 -17.73 -7.28
C LEU A 290 10.41 -19.14 -6.93
N ALA A 291 11.01 -19.84 -7.90
CA ALA A 291 11.55 -21.20 -7.70
C ALA A 291 12.74 -21.22 -6.72
N GLU A 292 13.55 -20.18 -6.69
CA GLU A 292 14.67 -20.03 -5.76
C GLU A 292 14.18 -19.68 -4.34
N TYR A 293 13.16 -18.86 -4.22
CA TYR A 293 12.58 -18.46 -2.94
C TYR A 293 11.83 -19.61 -2.23
N GLN A 294 11.24 -20.53 -2.99
CA GLN A 294 10.49 -21.70 -2.45
C GLN A 294 11.38 -22.86 -1.98
N LYS A 295 12.70 -22.82 -2.21
CA LYS A 295 13.68 -23.82 -1.72
C LYS A 295 14.07 -23.57 -0.28
#